data_ee886be7cabba47c1404576e765e0b9c
#
_entry.id   ee886be7cabba47c1404576e765e0b9c
#
_cell.length_a   1.000
_cell.length_b   1.000
_cell.length_c   1.000
_cell.angle_alpha   90.00
_cell.angle_beta   90.00
_cell.angle_gamma   90.00
#
_symmetry.space_group_name_H-M   'P 1'
#
loop_
_entity.id
_entity.type
_entity.pdbx_description
1 polymer ?
#
loop_
_entity_poly.entity_id
_entity_poly.type
_entity_poly.pdbx_seq_one_letter_code
_entity_poly.pdbx_strand_id
1 'polypeptide(L)'
;MLYLIFPFFNLFINKEKKEILSDTNKVILKIQEDLSFSEIGDYLVSKNLLLSPKTINQLIEFKNFENNILKKGKYTIQRKWSTNKLVNQLFLMRNQNVIDLYIPSVRNLEILCGRLSSQLELDSAKLLHLFYDENIHEKFGFNSYTFSSMVIPNTYEVYTNISENKLIEFIASKYKSFWNSKRMDKANALGYNQSEITTLASIVQMEQQIKFDEHSKIAGLYINRLKSNMKLQADPTVKFALKMPNLRRLYYKHLEVDSPYNTYKFKGLPPGPICIVDPRVIDAVLNYSKHDFIFMCAKPSYSGYHNFSSTNKEHEKYKKMY
;
A
#
# COMPACT_ATOMS: atom_id res chain seq x y z
N MET A 1 -17.44 -47.55 -37.13
CA MET A 1 -17.53 -46.10 -37.11
C MET A 1 -18.44 -45.54 -35.99
N LEU A 2 -19.33 -46.31 -35.37
CA LEU A 2 -20.22 -45.86 -34.28
C LEU A 2 -19.55 -45.86 -32.88
N TYR A 3 -18.47 -46.56 -32.63
CA TYR A 3 -17.83 -46.68 -31.31
C TYR A 3 -16.96 -45.46 -30.89
N LEU A 4 -16.60 -44.59 -31.83
CA LEU A 4 -15.83 -43.37 -31.56
C LEU A 4 -16.68 -42.16 -31.17
N ILE A 5 -17.98 -42.22 -31.34
CA ILE A 5 -18.90 -41.07 -31.06
C ILE A 5 -19.42 -41.08 -29.65
N PHE A 6 -19.45 -42.21 -28.93
CA PHE A 6 -20.04 -42.37 -27.62
C PHE A 6 -19.38 -41.58 -26.50
N PRO A 7 -18.04 -41.51 -26.35
CA PRO A 7 -17.44 -40.71 -25.27
C PRO A 7 -17.63 -39.22 -25.50
N PHE A 8 -17.64 -38.75 -26.76
CA PHE A 8 -17.87 -37.34 -27.09
C PHE A 8 -19.33 -36.90 -26.93
N PHE A 9 -20.29 -37.82 -27.15
CA PHE A 9 -21.71 -37.50 -27.00
C PHE A 9 -22.06 -37.17 -25.53
N ASN A 10 -21.57 -37.95 -24.58
CA ASN A 10 -21.72 -37.69 -23.16
C ASN A 10 -21.02 -36.37 -22.72
N LEU A 11 -19.88 -36.07 -23.29
CA LEU A 11 -19.19 -34.81 -23.07
C LEU A 11 -20.02 -33.63 -23.59
N PHE A 12 -20.63 -33.75 -24.76
CA PHE A 12 -21.46 -32.71 -25.37
C PHE A 12 -22.70 -32.36 -24.54
N ILE A 13 -23.33 -33.37 -23.92
CA ILE A 13 -24.49 -33.17 -23.04
C ILE A 13 -24.04 -32.59 -21.70
N ASN A 14 -22.96 -33.05 -21.13
CA ASN A 14 -22.54 -32.68 -19.75
C ASN A 14 -21.75 -31.36 -19.70
N LYS A 15 -21.13 -30.91 -20.79
CA LYS A 15 -20.35 -29.64 -20.80
C LYS A 15 -21.12 -28.39 -20.42
N GLU A 16 -22.45 -28.39 -20.64
CA GLU A 16 -23.31 -27.26 -20.32
C GLU A 16 -23.97 -27.37 -18.93
N LYS A 17 -23.73 -28.46 -18.20
CA LYS A 17 -24.19 -28.61 -16.81
C LYS A 17 -23.50 -27.62 -15.90
N LYS A 18 -24.22 -27.14 -14.91
CA LYS A 18 -23.71 -26.29 -13.83
C LYS A 18 -23.35 -27.19 -12.64
N GLU A 19 -22.08 -27.50 -12.51
CA GLU A 19 -21.59 -28.48 -11.52
C GLU A 19 -20.92 -27.83 -10.31
N ILE A 20 -20.79 -26.48 -10.28
CA ILE A 20 -20.12 -25.78 -9.19
C ILE A 20 -21.01 -25.79 -7.92
N LEU A 21 -20.48 -26.42 -6.88
CA LEU A 21 -21.08 -26.50 -5.57
C LEU A 21 -20.74 -25.23 -4.75
N SER A 22 -21.72 -24.42 -4.46
CA SER A 22 -21.53 -23.23 -3.62
C SER A 22 -22.87 -22.65 -3.22
N ASP A 23 -22.97 -22.14 -1.98
CA ASP A 23 -24.13 -21.42 -1.49
C ASP A 23 -24.14 -19.97 -1.98
N THR A 24 -23.01 -19.45 -2.43
CA THR A 24 -22.83 -18.07 -2.92
C THR A 24 -22.80 -18.00 -4.45
N ASN A 25 -23.24 -16.88 -5.01
CA ASN A 25 -23.18 -16.66 -6.47
C ASN A 25 -21.76 -16.51 -7.01
N LYS A 26 -20.80 -16.11 -6.17
CA LYS A 26 -19.38 -15.96 -6.50
C LYS A 26 -18.54 -16.77 -5.53
N VAL A 27 -17.57 -17.48 -6.05
CA VAL A 27 -16.59 -18.26 -5.29
C VAL A 27 -15.20 -17.75 -5.62
N ILE A 28 -14.39 -17.50 -4.59
CA ILE A 28 -12.98 -17.15 -4.76
C ILE A 28 -12.16 -18.43 -4.65
N LEU A 29 -11.65 -18.89 -5.78
CA LEU A 29 -10.72 -20.01 -5.87
C LEU A 29 -9.30 -19.47 -5.59
N LYS A 30 -8.69 -19.91 -4.50
CA LYS A 30 -7.31 -19.54 -4.14
C LYS A 30 -6.35 -20.64 -4.55
N ILE A 31 -5.54 -20.39 -5.56
CA ILE A 31 -4.45 -21.26 -6.01
C ILE A 31 -3.18 -20.84 -5.28
N GLN A 32 -2.61 -21.70 -4.45
CA GLN A 32 -1.46 -21.41 -3.59
C GLN A 32 -0.13 -21.55 -4.32
N GLU A 33 -0.05 -22.51 -5.26
CA GLU A 33 1.10 -22.81 -6.10
C GLU A 33 0.62 -22.97 -7.55
N ASP A 34 1.52 -22.83 -8.52
CA ASP A 34 1.21 -23.02 -9.91
C ASP A 34 0.63 -24.43 -10.13
N LEU A 35 -0.54 -24.52 -10.77
CA LEU A 35 -1.31 -25.74 -10.93
C LEU A 35 -1.42 -26.11 -12.42
N SER A 36 -1.09 -27.34 -12.78
CA SER A 36 -1.34 -27.84 -14.13
C SER A 36 -2.84 -27.89 -14.43
N PHE A 37 -3.23 -27.56 -15.67
CA PHE A 37 -4.63 -27.68 -16.07
C PHE A 37 -5.14 -29.12 -15.98
N SER A 38 -4.28 -30.13 -16.18
CA SER A 38 -4.63 -31.55 -15.97
C SER A 38 -5.07 -31.86 -14.53
N GLU A 39 -4.64 -31.09 -13.54
CA GLU A 39 -4.92 -31.27 -12.11
C GLU A 39 -6.10 -30.43 -11.61
N ILE A 40 -6.63 -29.50 -12.41
CA ILE A 40 -7.68 -28.57 -11.98
C ILE A 40 -8.95 -29.30 -11.51
N GLY A 41 -9.34 -30.35 -12.21
CA GLY A 41 -10.53 -31.10 -11.84
C GLY A 41 -10.44 -31.68 -10.42
N ASP A 42 -9.34 -32.36 -10.13
CA ASP A 42 -9.08 -32.98 -8.82
C ASP A 42 -8.92 -31.90 -7.73
N TYR A 43 -8.25 -30.80 -8.07
CA TYR A 43 -8.12 -29.66 -7.16
C TYR A 43 -9.49 -29.06 -6.79
N LEU A 44 -10.39 -28.87 -7.74
CA LEU A 44 -11.75 -28.35 -7.45
C LEU A 44 -12.57 -29.30 -6.61
N VAL A 45 -12.41 -30.62 -6.79
CA VAL A 45 -13.03 -31.65 -5.93
C VAL A 45 -12.46 -31.56 -4.52
N SER A 46 -11.14 -31.43 -4.35
CA SER A 46 -10.49 -31.29 -3.03
C SER A 46 -10.94 -30.06 -2.26
N LYS A 47 -11.43 -29.03 -2.97
CA LYS A 47 -12.01 -27.81 -2.37
C LYS A 47 -13.53 -27.87 -2.21
N ASN A 48 -14.14 -29.04 -2.41
CA ASN A 48 -15.59 -29.25 -2.38
C ASN A 48 -16.37 -28.34 -3.34
N LEU A 49 -15.77 -27.99 -4.46
CA LEU A 49 -16.40 -27.16 -5.49
C LEU A 49 -16.99 -27.97 -6.65
N LEU A 50 -16.60 -29.23 -6.79
CA LEU A 50 -17.17 -30.20 -7.73
C LEU A 50 -17.37 -31.54 -7.02
N LEU A 51 -18.37 -32.32 -7.50
CA LEU A 51 -18.58 -33.72 -7.04
C LEU A 51 -17.64 -34.70 -7.75
N SER A 52 -17.26 -34.42 -8.99
CA SER A 52 -16.44 -35.31 -9.79
C SER A 52 -15.56 -34.51 -10.77
N PRO A 53 -14.30 -34.91 -10.97
CA PRO A 53 -13.40 -34.23 -11.92
C PRO A 53 -13.63 -34.66 -13.37
N LYS A 54 -14.47 -35.68 -13.62
CA LYS A 54 -14.55 -36.36 -14.91
C LYS A 54 -14.87 -35.42 -16.07
N THR A 55 -15.95 -34.64 -15.97
CA THR A 55 -16.40 -33.75 -17.05
C THR A 55 -15.38 -32.66 -17.35
N ILE A 56 -14.79 -32.08 -16.30
CA ILE A 56 -13.83 -30.98 -16.46
C ILE A 56 -12.51 -31.47 -17.06
N ASN A 57 -12.01 -32.64 -16.62
CA ASN A 57 -10.78 -33.22 -17.15
C ASN A 57 -10.95 -33.61 -18.65
N GLN A 58 -12.07 -34.21 -19.01
CA GLN A 58 -12.40 -34.52 -20.41
C GLN A 58 -12.50 -33.24 -21.26
N LEU A 59 -13.03 -32.13 -20.73
CA LEU A 59 -13.10 -30.85 -21.45
C LEU A 59 -11.72 -30.22 -21.64
N ILE A 60 -10.87 -30.31 -20.64
CA ILE A 60 -9.49 -29.82 -20.70
C ILE A 60 -8.71 -30.54 -21.76
N GLU A 61 -8.78 -31.87 -21.79
CA GLU A 61 -8.16 -32.74 -22.81
C GLU A 61 -8.73 -32.44 -24.22
N PHE A 62 -10.05 -32.41 -24.36
CA PHE A 62 -10.70 -32.11 -25.64
C PHE A 62 -10.29 -30.77 -26.23
N LYS A 63 -9.96 -29.77 -25.39
CA LYS A 63 -9.52 -28.42 -25.78
C LYS A 63 -8.00 -28.31 -25.95
N ASN A 64 -7.24 -29.34 -25.68
CA ASN A 64 -5.77 -29.35 -25.63
C ASN A 64 -5.23 -28.28 -24.63
N PHE A 65 -5.85 -28.18 -23.43
CA PHE A 65 -5.44 -27.24 -22.40
C PHE A 65 -4.56 -27.89 -21.34
N GLU A 66 -4.39 -29.18 -21.29
CA GLU A 66 -3.72 -29.98 -20.27
C GLU A 66 -2.28 -29.51 -19.97
N ASN A 67 -1.56 -29.06 -21.02
CA ASN A 67 -0.17 -28.60 -20.92
C ASN A 67 -0.04 -27.14 -20.45
N ASN A 68 -1.17 -26.49 -20.12
CA ASN A 68 -1.15 -25.12 -19.60
C ASN A 68 -1.06 -25.11 -18.08
N ILE A 69 -0.59 -24.00 -17.54
CA ILE A 69 -0.45 -23.78 -16.12
C ILE A 69 -1.40 -22.67 -15.68
N LEU A 70 -2.21 -22.96 -14.66
CA LEU A 70 -2.95 -21.96 -13.91
C LEU A 70 -2.03 -21.43 -12.81
N LYS A 71 -1.60 -20.18 -12.94
CA LYS A 71 -0.66 -19.57 -11.99
C LYS A 71 -1.25 -19.44 -10.59
N LYS A 72 -0.42 -19.40 -9.55
CA LYS A 72 -0.85 -19.07 -8.19
C LYS A 72 -1.62 -17.75 -8.17
N GLY A 73 -2.68 -17.64 -7.36
CA GLY A 73 -3.47 -16.42 -7.27
C GLY A 73 -4.93 -16.66 -6.89
N LYS A 74 -5.73 -15.60 -6.97
CA LYS A 74 -7.16 -15.63 -6.68
C LYS A 74 -7.97 -15.54 -7.98
N TYR A 75 -8.85 -16.50 -8.19
CA TYR A 75 -9.72 -16.58 -9.36
C TYR A 75 -11.17 -16.49 -8.91
N THR A 76 -11.92 -15.51 -9.43
CA THR A 76 -13.35 -15.40 -9.13
C THR A 76 -14.14 -16.24 -10.13
N ILE A 77 -14.76 -17.31 -9.66
CA ILE A 77 -15.66 -18.17 -10.45
C ILE A 77 -17.11 -17.90 -10.03
N GLN A 78 -18.04 -18.12 -10.96
CA GLN A 78 -19.47 -17.91 -10.71
C GLN A 78 -20.19 -19.24 -10.67
N ARG A 79 -21.04 -19.47 -9.67
CA ARG A 79 -21.86 -20.68 -9.52
C ARG A 79 -22.68 -21.00 -10.77
N LYS A 80 -23.18 -19.97 -11.46
CA LYS A 80 -24.01 -20.13 -12.65
C LYS A 80 -23.25 -20.55 -13.93
N TRP A 81 -21.92 -20.62 -13.88
CA TRP A 81 -21.15 -21.06 -15.06
C TRP A 81 -21.37 -22.53 -15.32
N SER A 82 -21.55 -22.90 -16.61
CA SER A 82 -21.45 -24.28 -17.04
C SER A 82 -19.98 -24.75 -16.91
N THR A 83 -19.75 -26.05 -16.86
CA THR A 83 -18.41 -26.64 -16.82
C THR A 83 -17.54 -26.16 -17.99
N ASN A 84 -18.14 -26.05 -19.18
CA ASN A 84 -17.46 -25.51 -20.35
C ASN A 84 -17.05 -24.03 -20.16
N LYS A 85 -17.95 -23.22 -19.62
CA LYS A 85 -17.63 -21.82 -19.31
C LYS A 85 -16.57 -21.70 -18.25
N LEU A 86 -16.61 -22.53 -17.20
CA LEU A 86 -15.59 -22.57 -16.16
C LEU A 86 -14.21 -22.85 -16.73
N VAL A 87 -14.05 -23.91 -17.54
CA VAL A 87 -12.77 -24.26 -18.17
C VAL A 87 -12.26 -23.12 -19.06
N ASN A 88 -13.12 -22.55 -19.90
CA ASN A 88 -12.74 -21.43 -20.77
C ASN A 88 -12.32 -20.19 -19.97
N GLN A 89 -13.03 -19.84 -18.91
CA GLN A 89 -12.71 -18.68 -18.10
C GLN A 89 -11.41 -18.89 -17.32
N LEU A 90 -11.18 -20.07 -16.74
CA LEU A 90 -9.90 -20.39 -16.09
C LEU A 90 -8.75 -20.33 -17.08
N PHE A 91 -8.93 -20.81 -18.31
CA PHE A 91 -7.92 -20.72 -19.36
C PHE A 91 -7.63 -19.27 -19.76
N LEU A 92 -8.63 -18.42 -19.93
CA LEU A 92 -8.45 -17.01 -20.24
C LEU A 92 -7.76 -16.25 -19.07
N MET A 93 -8.12 -16.60 -17.83
CA MET A 93 -7.57 -15.98 -16.63
C MET A 93 -6.21 -16.53 -16.20
N ARG A 94 -5.70 -17.63 -16.80
CA ARG A 94 -4.49 -18.35 -16.34
C ARG A 94 -3.25 -17.46 -16.16
N ASN A 95 -3.18 -16.38 -16.94
CA ASN A 95 -2.09 -15.41 -16.89
C ASN A 95 -2.53 -14.08 -16.22
N GLN A 96 -3.74 -14.02 -15.65
CA GLN A 96 -4.31 -12.83 -14.99
C GLN A 96 -4.56 -13.14 -13.52
N ASN A 97 -3.48 -13.44 -12.80
CA ASN A 97 -3.58 -13.78 -11.38
C ASN A 97 -3.78 -12.52 -10.55
N VAL A 98 -4.65 -12.60 -9.58
CA VAL A 98 -4.80 -11.58 -8.55
C VAL A 98 -4.03 -12.02 -7.31
N ILE A 99 -3.15 -11.17 -6.83
CA ILE A 99 -2.46 -11.34 -5.56
C ILE A 99 -2.80 -10.20 -4.60
N ASP A 100 -2.59 -10.47 -3.32
CA ASP A 100 -2.60 -9.43 -2.30
C ASP A 100 -1.24 -8.72 -2.31
N LEU A 101 -1.15 -7.58 -2.99
CA LEU A 101 0.03 -6.73 -3.01
C LEU A 101 0.09 -5.91 -1.73
N TYR A 102 1.09 -6.14 -0.91
CA TYR A 102 1.36 -5.32 0.26
C TYR A 102 2.24 -4.11 -0.10
N ILE A 103 1.68 -2.91 -0.02
CA ILE A 103 2.40 -1.64 -0.14
C ILE A 103 2.76 -1.17 1.28
N PRO A 104 4.04 -1.23 1.68
CA PRO A 104 4.45 -0.89 3.03
C PRO A 104 4.67 0.61 3.23
N SER A 105 4.56 1.06 4.48
CA SER A 105 5.19 2.29 4.93
C SER A 105 6.70 2.07 5.03
N VAL A 106 7.48 2.88 4.32
CA VAL A 106 8.94 2.76 4.22
C VAL A 106 9.61 4.13 4.13
N ARG A 107 10.93 4.17 4.34
CA ARG A 107 11.70 5.41 4.43
C ARG A 107 11.88 6.12 3.09
N ASN A 108 11.95 5.40 1.98
CA ASN A 108 12.24 5.99 0.66
C ASN A 108 11.63 5.15 -0.48
N LEU A 109 11.70 5.70 -1.68
CA LEU A 109 11.15 5.08 -2.90
C LEU A 109 11.96 3.86 -3.35
N GLU A 110 13.27 3.83 -3.10
CA GLU A 110 14.13 2.70 -3.45
C GLU A 110 13.69 1.43 -2.70
N ILE A 111 13.44 1.55 -1.39
CA ILE A 111 12.93 0.44 -0.59
C ILE A 111 11.53 0.05 -1.03
N LEU A 112 10.68 1.04 -1.36
CA LEU A 112 9.33 0.77 -1.86
C LEU A 112 9.38 -0.05 -3.15
N CYS A 113 10.11 0.44 -4.16
CA CYS A 113 10.21 -0.23 -5.46
C CYS A 113 10.77 -1.64 -5.35
N GLY A 114 11.82 -1.85 -4.54
CA GLY A 114 12.37 -3.18 -4.29
C GLY A 114 11.34 -4.13 -3.67
N ARG A 115 10.53 -3.65 -2.71
CA ARG A 115 9.47 -4.47 -2.08
C ARG A 115 8.27 -4.73 -2.99
N LEU A 116 7.91 -3.81 -3.87
CA LEU A 116 6.85 -4.02 -4.85
C LEU A 116 7.30 -5.01 -5.92
N SER A 117 8.51 -4.84 -6.43
CA SER A 117 9.08 -5.74 -7.45
C SER A 117 9.30 -7.16 -6.94
N SER A 118 9.61 -7.35 -5.65
CA SER A 118 9.74 -8.70 -5.08
C SER A 118 8.40 -9.45 -4.96
N GLN A 119 7.26 -8.75 -4.98
CA GLN A 119 5.93 -9.34 -4.93
C GLN A 119 5.29 -9.50 -6.32
N LEU A 120 5.75 -8.69 -7.29
CA LEU A 120 5.29 -8.64 -8.67
C LEU A 120 6.46 -8.92 -9.60
N GLU A 121 6.20 -9.43 -10.79
CA GLU A 121 7.24 -9.65 -11.81
C GLU A 121 7.58 -8.31 -12.52
N LEU A 122 8.08 -7.31 -11.74
CA LEU A 122 8.40 -5.97 -12.23
C LEU A 122 9.89 -5.67 -12.12
N ASP A 123 10.37 -4.84 -13.02
CA ASP A 123 11.71 -4.26 -12.93
C ASP A 123 11.72 -3.11 -11.90
N SER A 124 12.46 -3.29 -10.80
CA SER A 124 12.56 -2.30 -9.74
C SER A 124 13.23 -1.00 -10.18
N ALA A 125 14.21 -1.06 -11.09
CA ALA A 125 14.89 0.13 -11.60
C ALA A 125 13.96 0.94 -12.52
N LYS A 126 13.21 0.26 -13.39
CA LYS A 126 12.21 0.87 -14.25
C LYS A 126 11.07 1.49 -13.44
N LEU A 127 10.59 0.79 -12.41
CA LEU A 127 9.57 1.32 -11.51
C LEU A 127 10.08 2.56 -10.77
N LEU A 128 11.31 2.53 -10.26
CA LEU A 128 11.94 3.66 -9.59
C LEU A 128 12.11 4.86 -10.53
N HIS A 129 12.51 4.62 -11.78
CA HIS A 129 12.61 5.67 -12.80
C HIS A 129 11.26 6.37 -12.99
N LEU A 130 10.15 5.62 -13.07
CA LEU A 130 8.81 6.22 -13.18
C LEU A 130 8.42 7.03 -11.94
N PHE A 131 8.87 6.63 -10.73
CA PHE A 131 8.65 7.42 -9.51
C PHE A 131 9.44 8.73 -9.47
N TYR A 132 10.48 8.89 -10.30
CA TYR A 132 11.26 10.12 -10.41
C TYR A 132 10.99 10.91 -11.70
N ASP A 133 10.11 10.41 -12.58
CA ASP A 133 9.76 11.07 -13.85
C ASP A 133 8.82 12.27 -13.61
N GLU A 134 9.30 13.48 -13.92
CA GLU A 134 8.54 14.72 -13.73
C GLU A 134 7.26 14.76 -14.58
N ASN A 135 7.26 14.17 -15.79
CA ASN A 135 6.04 14.08 -16.61
C ASN A 135 4.96 13.21 -15.92
N ILE A 136 5.38 12.16 -15.22
CA ILE A 136 4.48 11.32 -14.42
C ILE A 136 3.96 12.13 -13.22
N HIS A 137 4.82 12.91 -12.56
CA HIS A 137 4.38 13.76 -11.44
C HIS A 137 3.30 14.75 -11.89
N GLU A 138 3.55 15.49 -12.96
CA GLU A 138 2.61 16.46 -13.52
C GLU A 138 1.28 15.81 -13.96
N LYS A 139 1.34 14.65 -14.64
CA LYS A 139 0.16 13.87 -15.03
C LYS A 139 -0.81 13.63 -13.88
N PHE A 140 -0.29 13.42 -12.64
CA PHE A 140 -1.10 13.16 -11.46
C PHE A 140 -1.28 14.38 -10.54
N GLY A 141 -0.79 15.56 -10.93
CA GLY A 141 -0.94 16.81 -10.18
C GLY A 141 0.02 16.96 -9.00
N PHE A 142 1.19 16.36 -9.12
CA PHE A 142 2.27 16.43 -8.13
C PHE A 142 3.52 17.09 -8.73
N ASN A 143 4.52 17.31 -7.90
CA ASN A 143 5.90 17.64 -8.29
C ASN A 143 6.88 16.64 -7.67
N SER A 144 8.17 16.79 -7.93
CA SER A 144 9.22 15.89 -7.44
C SER A 144 9.28 15.76 -5.91
N TYR A 145 8.88 16.79 -5.17
CA TYR A 145 8.84 16.76 -3.71
C TYR A 145 7.59 16.06 -3.16
N THR A 146 6.46 16.18 -3.84
CA THR A 146 5.16 15.77 -3.30
C THR A 146 4.66 14.44 -3.85
N PHE A 147 5.27 13.90 -4.92
CA PHE A 147 4.79 12.69 -5.59
C PHE A 147 4.70 11.47 -4.68
N SER A 148 5.62 11.34 -3.72
CA SER A 148 5.59 10.26 -2.74
C SER A 148 4.34 10.28 -1.84
N SER A 149 3.64 11.43 -1.70
CA SER A 149 2.35 11.53 -1.02
C SER A 149 1.26 10.69 -1.67
N MET A 150 1.40 10.36 -2.96
CA MET A 150 0.43 9.56 -3.71
C MET A 150 0.36 8.11 -3.22
N VAL A 151 1.41 7.62 -2.57
CA VAL A 151 1.47 6.24 -2.10
C VAL A 151 0.73 6.10 -0.77
N ILE A 152 -0.32 5.30 -0.77
CA ILE A 152 -1.09 4.97 0.45
C ILE A 152 -0.79 3.51 0.82
N PRO A 153 0.02 3.26 1.88
CA PRO A 153 0.30 1.92 2.38
C PRO A 153 -0.96 1.15 2.74
N ASN A 154 -1.09 -0.05 2.22
CA ASN A 154 -2.15 -1.02 2.53
C ASN A 154 -1.87 -2.34 1.78
N THR A 155 -2.72 -3.32 1.98
CA THR A 155 -2.79 -4.51 1.13
C THR A 155 -3.89 -4.34 0.09
N TYR A 156 -3.55 -4.51 -1.18
CA TYR A 156 -4.44 -4.33 -2.31
C TYR A 156 -4.47 -5.56 -3.22
N GLU A 157 -5.62 -5.89 -3.75
CA GLU A 157 -5.71 -6.89 -4.81
C GLU A 157 -5.28 -6.28 -6.15
N VAL A 158 -4.27 -6.90 -6.79
CA VAL A 158 -3.76 -6.50 -8.11
C VAL A 158 -3.49 -7.73 -8.97
N TYR A 159 -3.48 -7.55 -10.29
CA TYR A 159 -3.02 -8.61 -11.20
C TYR A 159 -1.50 -8.74 -11.15
N THR A 160 -0.99 -9.98 -11.15
CA THR A 160 0.47 -10.26 -11.13
C THR A 160 1.19 -9.73 -12.36
N ASN A 161 0.50 -9.69 -13.51
CA ASN A 161 1.00 -9.19 -14.78
C ASN A 161 0.77 -7.69 -14.99
N ILE A 162 0.50 -6.94 -13.90
CA ILE A 162 0.38 -5.49 -13.97
C ILE A 162 1.72 -4.88 -14.41
N SER A 163 1.71 -4.00 -15.41
CA SER A 163 2.92 -3.27 -15.80
C SER A 163 3.22 -2.12 -14.83
N GLU A 164 4.47 -1.63 -14.83
CA GLU A 164 4.92 -0.54 -13.97
C GLU A 164 4.04 0.71 -14.13
N ASN A 165 3.71 1.10 -15.37
CA ASN A 165 2.82 2.23 -15.64
C ASN A 165 1.41 2.01 -15.06
N LYS A 166 0.86 0.80 -15.23
CA LYS A 166 -0.46 0.45 -14.68
C LYS A 166 -0.44 0.40 -13.16
N LEU A 167 0.68 0.01 -12.55
CA LEU A 167 0.83 0.06 -11.10
C LEU A 167 0.81 1.51 -10.59
N ILE A 168 1.47 2.44 -11.26
CA ILE A 168 1.41 3.88 -10.92
C ILE A 168 -0.04 4.41 -11.02
N GLU A 169 -0.75 4.10 -12.11
CA GLU A 169 -2.16 4.47 -12.27
C GLU A 169 -3.04 3.86 -11.17
N PHE A 170 -2.77 2.61 -10.80
CA PHE A 170 -3.46 1.93 -9.70
C PHE A 170 -3.21 2.65 -8.36
N ILE A 171 -1.96 2.98 -8.03
CA ILE A 171 -1.58 3.72 -6.82
C ILE A 171 -2.31 5.07 -6.79
N ALA A 172 -2.34 5.80 -7.92
CA ALA A 172 -3.07 7.06 -8.04
C ALA A 172 -4.59 6.89 -7.79
N SER A 173 -5.18 5.80 -8.25
CA SER A 173 -6.59 5.49 -7.99
C SER A 173 -6.86 5.26 -6.50
N LYS A 174 -5.92 4.58 -5.78
CA LYS A 174 -6.02 4.34 -4.34
C LYS A 174 -5.85 5.62 -3.52
N TYR A 175 -4.95 6.51 -3.97
CA TYR A 175 -4.83 7.86 -3.40
C TYR A 175 -6.15 8.64 -3.49
N LYS A 176 -6.78 8.68 -4.67
CA LYS A 176 -8.08 9.34 -4.86
C LYS A 176 -9.17 8.75 -3.96
N SER A 177 -9.20 7.43 -3.82
CA SER A 177 -10.17 6.76 -2.95
C SER A 177 -9.92 7.02 -1.47
N PHE A 178 -8.64 7.12 -1.05
CA PHE A 178 -8.26 7.42 0.32
C PHE A 178 -8.68 8.84 0.72
N TRP A 179 -8.44 9.83 -0.13
CA TRP A 179 -8.80 11.22 0.09
C TRP A 179 -10.28 11.47 -0.26
N ASN A 180 -11.18 10.82 0.47
CA ASN A 180 -12.62 11.03 0.36
C ASN A 180 -13.04 12.40 0.89
N SER A 181 -14.30 12.80 0.68
CA SER A 181 -14.83 14.10 1.11
C SER A 181 -14.56 14.39 2.59
N LYS A 182 -14.77 13.41 3.48
CA LYS A 182 -14.55 13.58 4.92
C LYS A 182 -13.09 13.94 5.27
N ARG A 183 -12.08 13.35 4.61
CA ARG A 183 -10.67 13.70 4.82
C ARG A 183 -10.33 15.04 4.19
N MET A 184 -10.89 15.32 3.01
CA MET A 184 -10.72 16.60 2.33
C MET A 184 -11.28 17.76 3.17
N ASP A 185 -12.49 17.63 3.72
CA ASP A 185 -13.09 18.65 4.56
C ASP A 185 -12.24 18.97 5.80
N LYS A 186 -11.65 17.92 6.42
CA LYS A 186 -10.74 18.10 7.56
C LYS A 186 -9.44 18.79 7.19
N ALA A 187 -8.85 18.42 6.04
CA ALA A 187 -7.63 19.07 5.54
C ALA A 187 -7.88 20.55 5.25
N ASN A 188 -8.98 20.85 4.55
CA ASN A 188 -9.41 22.21 4.24
C ASN A 188 -9.67 23.04 5.53
N ALA A 189 -10.30 22.46 6.54
CA ALA A 189 -10.54 23.11 7.84
C ALA A 189 -9.22 23.43 8.59
N LEU A 190 -8.15 22.69 8.31
CA LEU A 190 -6.80 22.97 8.81
C LEU A 190 -6.05 24.02 7.95
N GLY A 191 -6.54 24.33 6.75
CA GLY A 191 -5.90 25.21 5.79
C GLY A 191 -4.74 24.56 5.02
N TYR A 192 -4.71 23.22 4.94
CA TYR A 192 -3.66 22.46 4.25
C TYR A 192 -4.23 21.59 3.14
N ASN A 193 -3.46 21.42 2.07
CA ASN A 193 -3.76 20.43 1.03
C ASN A 193 -3.32 19.02 1.45
N GLN A 194 -3.65 18.03 0.63
CA GLN A 194 -3.39 16.61 0.89
C GLN A 194 -1.90 16.30 1.07
N SER A 195 -1.05 16.89 0.23
CA SER A 195 0.41 16.68 0.31
C SER A 195 1.01 17.34 1.54
N GLU A 196 0.52 18.50 1.94
CA GLU A 196 0.94 19.19 3.18
C GLU A 196 0.55 18.38 4.43
N ILE A 197 -0.67 17.84 4.47
CA ILE A 197 -1.10 16.93 5.55
C ILE A 197 -0.21 15.68 5.57
N THR A 198 0.10 15.09 4.40
CA THR A 198 0.98 13.91 4.31
C THR A 198 2.40 14.27 4.73
N THR A 199 2.88 15.47 4.40
CA THR A 199 4.19 15.98 4.83
C THR A 199 4.28 16.09 6.35
N LEU A 200 3.28 16.72 6.98
CA LEU A 200 3.22 16.79 8.45
C LEU A 200 3.13 15.39 9.07
N ALA A 201 2.31 14.52 8.51
CA ALA A 201 2.17 13.15 8.99
C ALA A 201 3.49 12.36 8.89
N SER A 202 4.31 12.59 7.85
CA SER A 202 5.63 11.97 7.72
C SER A 202 6.59 12.40 8.85
N ILE A 203 6.52 13.65 9.27
CA ILE A 203 7.31 14.15 10.40
C ILE A 203 6.84 13.49 11.70
N VAL A 204 5.52 13.50 11.96
CA VAL A 204 4.91 12.88 13.15
C VAL A 204 5.28 11.39 13.24
N GLN A 205 5.21 10.65 12.12
CA GLN A 205 5.57 9.24 12.07
C GLN A 205 7.04 9.01 12.40
N MET A 206 7.92 9.87 11.92
CA MET A 206 9.36 9.71 12.12
C MET A 206 9.81 10.16 13.51
N GLU A 207 9.05 11.03 14.20
CA GLU A 207 9.26 11.34 15.61
C GLU A 207 8.86 10.17 16.52
N GLN A 208 7.76 9.50 16.19
CA GLN A 208 7.24 8.40 17.00
C GLN A 208 6.87 7.20 16.12
N GLN A 209 7.77 6.22 16.03
CA GLN A 209 7.58 5.05 15.16
C GLN A 209 6.83 3.89 15.82
N ILE A 210 6.69 3.92 17.15
CA ILE A 210 6.20 2.76 17.93
C ILE A 210 4.88 3.05 18.64
N LYS A 211 4.74 4.24 19.25
CA LYS A 211 3.59 4.60 20.08
C LYS A 211 2.57 5.39 19.28
N PHE A 212 1.69 4.67 18.57
CA PHE A 212 0.69 5.25 17.68
C PHE A 212 -0.33 6.16 18.41
N ASP A 213 -0.56 5.94 19.69
CA ASP A 213 -1.43 6.75 20.55
C ASP A 213 -0.89 8.17 20.79
N GLU A 214 0.42 8.40 20.61
CA GLU A 214 0.99 9.76 20.70
C GLU A 214 0.86 10.57 19.39
N HIS A 215 0.58 9.96 18.24
CA HIS A 215 0.61 10.66 16.95
C HIS A 215 -0.32 11.87 16.91
N SER A 216 -1.56 11.77 17.40
CA SER A 216 -2.49 12.89 17.41
C SER A 216 -2.02 14.04 18.31
N LYS A 217 -1.31 13.74 19.40
CA LYS A 217 -0.74 14.71 20.31
C LYS A 217 0.50 15.39 19.72
N ILE A 218 1.40 14.64 19.11
CA ILE A 218 2.56 15.18 18.37
C ILE A 218 2.10 16.05 17.20
N ALA A 219 1.07 15.61 16.46
CA ALA A 219 0.46 16.42 15.40
C ALA A 219 -0.06 17.77 15.92
N GLY A 220 -0.75 17.77 17.06
CA GLY A 220 -1.22 18.97 17.70
C GLY A 220 -0.10 19.94 18.07
N LEU A 221 1.02 19.41 18.58
CA LEU A 221 2.21 20.21 18.90
C LEU A 221 2.76 20.91 17.65
N TYR A 222 2.94 20.17 16.54
CA TYR A 222 3.45 20.75 15.30
C TYR A 222 2.47 21.76 14.67
N ILE A 223 1.18 21.48 14.71
CA ILE A 223 0.14 22.43 14.27
C ILE A 223 0.20 23.72 15.11
N ASN A 224 0.40 23.64 16.42
CA ASN A 224 0.56 24.82 17.27
C ASN A 224 1.81 25.63 16.89
N ARG A 225 2.94 24.96 16.62
CA ARG A 225 4.14 25.64 16.14
C ARG A 225 3.91 26.34 14.80
N LEU A 226 3.25 25.67 13.84
CA LEU A 226 2.91 26.26 12.54
C LEU A 226 2.03 27.51 12.70
N LYS A 227 0.97 27.43 13.51
CA LYS A 227 0.08 28.56 13.80
C LYS A 227 0.77 29.72 14.47
N SER A 228 1.78 29.43 15.29
CA SER A 228 2.59 30.45 15.99
C SER A 228 3.79 30.95 15.18
N ASN A 229 3.88 30.56 13.89
CA ASN A 229 5.02 30.89 13.00
C ASN A 229 6.39 30.50 13.59
N MET A 230 6.41 29.41 14.36
CA MET A 230 7.62 28.80 14.91
C MET A 230 8.23 27.82 13.91
N LYS A 231 9.57 27.63 13.98
CA LYS A 231 10.25 26.55 13.26
C LYS A 231 9.85 25.21 13.86
N LEU A 232 9.67 24.17 13.02
CA LEU A 232 9.29 22.85 13.52
C LEU A 232 10.40 22.19 14.34
N GLN A 233 11.67 22.38 13.96
CA GLN A 233 12.84 21.82 14.65
C GLN A 233 12.72 20.31 14.87
N ALA A 234 12.30 19.62 13.83
CA ALA A 234 12.11 18.18 13.80
C ALA A 234 13.40 17.48 13.34
N ASP A 235 14.04 16.74 14.21
CA ASP A 235 15.28 15.99 13.93
C ASP A 235 15.18 15.09 12.68
N PRO A 236 14.07 14.36 12.44
CA PRO A 236 13.92 13.52 11.27
C PRO A 236 14.08 14.25 9.95
N THR A 237 13.69 15.52 9.87
CA THR A 237 13.79 16.31 8.63
C THR A 237 15.24 16.62 8.29
N VAL A 238 16.09 16.85 9.28
CA VAL A 238 17.54 17.05 9.11
C VAL A 238 18.22 15.74 8.69
N LYS A 239 17.85 14.62 9.32
CA LYS A 239 18.37 13.30 8.93
C LYS A 239 18.01 12.95 7.49
N PHE A 240 16.80 13.31 7.05
CA PHE A 240 16.35 13.17 5.66
C PHE A 240 17.17 14.07 4.72
N ALA A 241 17.33 15.36 5.05
CA ALA A 241 18.12 16.32 4.29
C ALA A 241 19.57 15.86 4.07
N LEU A 242 20.18 15.26 5.10
CA LEU A 242 21.53 14.71 5.07
C LEU A 242 21.62 13.35 4.36
N LYS A 243 20.48 12.71 4.01
CA LYS A 243 20.44 11.31 3.55
C LYS A 243 21.07 10.32 4.53
N MET A 244 20.99 10.62 5.83
CA MET A 244 21.59 9.84 6.92
C MET A 244 20.50 9.32 7.90
N PRO A 245 19.62 8.42 7.46
CA PRO A 245 18.45 7.99 8.27
C PRO A 245 18.83 7.24 9.55
N ASN A 246 20.04 6.64 9.59
CA ASN A 246 20.53 5.85 10.73
C ASN A 246 21.34 6.69 11.73
N LEU A 247 21.44 8.01 11.51
CA LEU A 247 22.17 8.89 12.42
C LEU A 247 21.46 8.91 13.80
N ARG A 248 22.16 8.39 14.82
CA ARG A 248 21.57 8.28 16.17
C ARG A 248 21.40 9.62 16.85
N ARG A 249 22.37 10.53 16.71
CA ARG A 249 22.40 11.84 17.38
C ARG A 249 22.76 12.95 16.38
N LEU A 250 21.96 14.00 16.36
CA LEU A 250 22.30 15.25 15.66
C LEU A 250 23.28 16.09 16.50
N TYR A 251 24.25 16.68 15.83
CA TYR A 251 25.16 17.69 16.39
C TYR A 251 24.91 19.02 15.68
N TYR A 252 25.38 20.13 16.26
CA TYR A 252 25.20 21.46 15.70
C TYR A 252 25.58 21.57 14.22
N LYS A 253 26.69 20.99 13.82
CA LYS A 253 27.12 20.94 12.40
C LYS A 253 26.10 20.33 11.44
N HIS A 254 25.27 19.40 11.93
CA HIS A 254 24.23 18.76 11.12
C HIS A 254 23.03 19.69 10.93
N LEU A 255 22.75 20.59 11.90
CA LEU A 255 21.66 21.56 11.84
C LEU A 255 21.94 22.70 10.85
N GLU A 256 23.16 22.80 10.35
CA GLU A 256 23.59 23.82 9.38
C GLU A 256 23.35 23.40 7.94
N VAL A 257 22.93 22.13 7.68
CA VAL A 257 22.67 21.66 6.32
C VAL A 257 21.78 22.62 5.55
N ASP A 258 22.21 23.00 4.34
CA ASP A 258 21.44 23.88 3.49
C ASP A 258 20.51 23.04 2.62
N SER A 259 19.29 22.90 3.08
CA SER A 259 18.25 22.10 2.42
C SER A 259 16.87 22.63 2.81
N PRO A 260 15.92 22.72 1.87
CA PRO A 260 14.54 23.16 2.18
C PRO A 260 13.84 22.23 3.17
N TYR A 261 14.37 21.04 3.41
CA TYR A 261 13.89 20.13 4.45
C TYR A 261 14.41 20.45 5.85
N ASN A 262 15.36 21.38 6.00
CA ASN A 262 15.90 21.71 7.32
C ASN A 262 14.97 22.60 8.12
N THR A 263 14.12 21.99 8.92
CA THR A 263 13.14 22.69 9.80
C THR A 263 13.74 23.41 11.01
N TYR A 264 15.07 23.35 11.19
CA TYR A 264 15.81 24.23 12.11
C TYR A 264 16.18 25.57 11.47
N LYS A 265 16.36 25.61 10.13
CA LYS A 265 16.64 26.83 9.37
C LYS A 265 15.37 27.51 8.90
N PHE A 266 14.45 26.75 8.30
CA PHE A 266 13.28 27.27 7.61
C PHE A 266 12.02 27.09 8.46
N LYS A 267 11.10 28.06 8.38
CA LYS A 267 9.76 28.02 9.00
C LYS A 267 8.78 27.32 8.07
N GLY A 268 7.67 26.83 8.62
CA GLY A 268 6.64 26.14 7.86
C GLY A 268 6.93 24.66 7.65
N LEU A 269 6.15 24.04 6.79
CA LEU A 269 6.34 22.66 6.36
C LEU A 269 7.50 22.56 5.35
N PRO A 270 8.28 21.47 5.34
CA PRO A 270 9.20 21.19 4.26
C PRO A 270 8.42 20.92 2.96
N PRO A 271 9.10 20.92 1.79
CA PRO A 271 8.42 20.87 0.49
C PRO A 271 7.67 19.57 0.19
N GLY A 272 7.91 18.51 0.94
CA GLY A 272 7.24 17.21 0.78
C GLY A 272 7.52 16.22 1.89
N PRO A 273 6.91 15.02 1.86
CA PRO A 273 7.09 14.00 2.88
C PRO A 273 8.53 13.48 2.97
N ILE A 274 8.92 13.05 4.17
CA ILE A 274 10.25 12.46 4.46
C ILE A 274 10.24 10.93 4.54
N CYS A 275 9.07 10.32 4.31
CA CYS A 275 8.88 8.86 4.21
C CYS A 275 7.54 8.56 3.53
N ILE A 276 7.32 7.29 3.16
CA ILE A 276 5.99 6.78 2.77
C ILE A 276 5.18 6.56 4.05
N VAL A 277 4.11 7.31 4.21
CA VAL A 277 3.38 7.46 5.48
C VAL A 277 2.32 6.39 5.68
N ASP A 278 2.28 5.80 6.87
CA ASP A 278 1.15 4.97 7.29
C ASP A 278 -0.14 5.80 7.31
N PRO A 279 -1.22 5.36 6.65
CA PRO A 279 -2.47 6.12 6.58
C PRO A 279 -3.09 6.44 7.94
N ARG A 280 -2.81 5.64 8.98
CA ARG A 280 -3.25 5.91 10.35
C ARG A 280 -2.63 7.19 10.92
N VAL A 281 -1.41 7.52 10.50
CA VAL A 281 -0.75 8.77 10.93
C VAL A 281 -1.33 9.97 10.21
N ILE A 282 -1.70 9.83 8.92
CA ILE A 282 -2.47 10.86 8.20
C ILE A 282 -3.79 11.14 8.94
N ASP A 283 -4.52 10.07 9.31
CA ASP A 283 -5.76 10.21 10.07
C ASP A 283 -5.53 10.81 11.48
N ALA A 284 -4.39 10.53 12.12
CA ALA A 284 -4.02 11.15 13.40
C ALA A 284 -3.76 12.65 13.26
N VAL A 285 -3.15 13.11 12.17
CA VAL A 285 -2.98 14.54 11.86
C VAL A 285 -4.34 15.21 11.61
N LEU A 286 -5.18 14.60 10.78
CA LEU A 286 -6.52 15.12 10.48
C LEU A 286 -7.45 15.16 11.71
N ASN A 287 -7.14 14.40 12.77
CA ASN A 287 -7.86 14.34 14.03
C ASN A 287 -6.94 14.68 15.21
N TYR A 288 -6.03 15.63 15.01
CA TYR A 288 -5.05 15.99 16.04
C TYR A 288 -5.69 16.37 17.37
N SER A 289 -5.00 16.08 18.47
CA SER A 289 -5.43 16.45 19.81
C SER A 289 -5.24 17.95 20.03
N LYS A 290 -6.29 18.63 20.45
CA LYS A 290 -6.25 20.08 20.80
C LYS A 290 -5.62 20.26 22.19
N HIS A 291 -4.54 20.99 22.24
CA HIS A 291 -3.80 21.38 23.47
C HIS A 291 -2.85 22.54 23.14
N ASP A 292 -2.16 23.07 24.13
CA ASP A 292 -1.26 24.23 23.98
C ASP A 292 0.23 23.85 23.96
N PHE A 293 0.56 22.56 23.86
CA PHE A 293 1.95 22.11 23.82
C PHE A 293 2.67 22.56 22.57
N ILE A 294 3.91 23.03 22.74
CA ILE A 294 4.82 23.43 21.66
C ILE A 294 6.21 22.80 21.82
N PHE A 295 6.46 22.06 22.89
CA PHE A 295 7.69 21.32 23.14
C PHE A 295 7.40 19.86 23.51
N MET A 296 8.32 18.98 23.14
CA MET A 296 8.36 17.58 23.61
C MET A 296 9.79 17.13 23.82
N CYS A 297 9.99 16.17 24.70
CA CYS A 297 11.24 15.44 24.88
C CYS A 297 10.95 14.02 25.38
N ALA A 298 11.87 13.08 25.15
CA ALA A 298 11.71 11.71 25.62
C ALA A 298 11.52 11.64 27.14
N LYS A 299 10.69 10.69 27.60
CA LYS A 299 10.54 10.42 29.05
C LYS A 299 11.76 9.67 29.57
N PRO A 300 12.22 9.98 30.81
CA PRO A 300 13.40 9.34 31.41
C PRO A 300 13.21 7.84 31.68
N SER A 301 11.97 7.35 31.68
CA SER A 301 11.64 5.94 31.94
C SER A 301 11.97 4.98 30.81
N TYR A 302 12.59 5.44 29.73
CA TYR A 302 12.81 4.66 28.49
C TYR A 302 11.55 3.97 27.94
N SER A 303 10.36 4.49 28.30
CA SER A 303 9.07 3.92 27.88
C SER A 303 8.78 4.10 26.38
N GLY A 304 9.59 4.89 25.68
CA GLY A 304 9.37 5.29 24.30
C GLY A 304 8.30 6.38 24.14
N TYR A 305 7.80 6.96 25.23
CA TYR A 305 6.86 8.09 25.26
C TYR A 305 7.57 9.43 25.46
N HIS A 306 6.86 10.52 25.20
CA HIS A 306 7.34 11.88 25.37
C HIS A 306 6.67 12.60 26.55
N ASN A 307 7.42 13.52 27.16
CA ASN A 307 6.86 14.59 27.97
C ASN A 307 6.56 15.78 27.06
N PHE A 308 5.38 16.37 27.22
CA PHE A 308 4.92 17.52 26.46
C PHE A 308 4.81 18.74 27.38
N SER A 309 5.13 19.93 26.87
CA SER A 309 5.03 21.18 27.62
C SER A 309 4.66 22.37 26.73
N SER A 310 4.01 23.36 27.33
CA SER A 310 3.60 24.61 26.68
C SER A 310 4.65 25.72 26.85
N THR A 311 5.55 25.58 27.81
CA THR A 311 6.56 26.58 28.12
C THR A 311 7.98 26.03 28.06
N ASN A 312 8.94 26.90 27.69
CA ASN A 312 10.34 26.52 27.69
C ASN A 312 10.85 26.13 29.09
N LYS A 313 10.32 26.77 30.15
CA LYS A 313 10.69 26.47 31.54
C LYS A 313 10.36 25.02 31.92
N GLU A 314 9.17 24.57 31.57
CA GLU A 314 8.76 23.16 31.77
C GLU A 314 9.58 22.19 30.91
N HIS A 315 9.82 22.56 29.66
CA HIS A 315 10.64 21.76 28.75
C HIS A 315 12.06 21.55 29.30
N GLU A 316 12.74 22.61 29.75
CA GLU A 316 14.06 22.51 30.36
C GLU A 316 14.04 21.70 31.67
N LYS A 317 12.95 21.74 32.44
CA LYS A 317 12.77 20.86 33.60
C LYS A 317 12.75 19.37 33.15
N TYR A 318 11.94 19.03 32.13
CA TYR A 318 11.85 17.66 31.63
C TYR A 318 13.17 17.17 31.02
N LYS A 319 13.89 18.01 30.30
CA LYS A 319 15.23 17.69 29.74
C LYS A 319 16.25 17.36 30.82
N LYS A 320 16.21 18.05 31.96
CA LYS A 320 17.12 17.76 33.09
C LYS A 320 16.81 16.46 33.82
N MET A 321 15.64 15.87 33.59
CA MET A 321 15.24 14.57 34.16
C MET A 321 15.66 13.40 33.29
N TYR A 322 16.06 13.65 32.01
CA TYR A 322 16.54 12.69 31.06
C TYR A 322 18.08 12.61 31.04
#